data_f17a5e55be7f67f8f09cfc7b1d068320
#
_entry.id   f17a5e55be7f67f8f09cfc7b1d068320
#
_cell.length_a   1.000
_cell.length_b   1.000
_cell.length_c   1.000
_cell.angle_alpha   90.00
_cell.angle_beta   90.00
_cell.angle_gamma   90.00
#
_symmetry.space_group_name_H-M   'P 1'
#
loop_
_entity.id
_entity.type
_entity.pdbx_description
1 polymer ?
#
loop_
_entity_poly.entity_id
_entity_poly.type
_entity_poly.pdbx_seq_one_letter_code
_entity_poly.pdbx_strand_id
1 'polypeptide(L)'
;KDAYDRIEFMKTSSEIRNPDGSTVFSLKDFEVPKSWSQVASDVLAQKYFRKAGVPARLKKVAEKEVPEFLWRSVADEKLLLKMPKERRYTGETSSKQVFDRLAGTWSYWGWKGGYFSTEDDARAYYEEMRFMLATQMAAPNSPQWFNTGLHWAYGIDGPGQGHYYVDYKTGKLVSSNTAYEHPQPHACFIQSISDDLVNEGGIMDLWVREARLFKYGSGTGTNFSNLRGGGENLSGGGNSSGLMSFLKIGDRAAGAIKSGGTTRRAAKMVICDVDHPDVEDFVNWKVVEEQKVASLVAGSKVHEQKLNQIFLAIKSWDGSESDAYDLKVNESLKTAIKSAKKALIPETYINRILQYARQGYSSIEFPTYDTDWDSEAYMTVSGQNSNNSVRVTDAFLQAVKNNSDWELLRRTDGKVDKVIKAAYLWDQIGHAAWACADPGIQ
;
A
#
# COMPACT_ATOMS: atom_id res chain seq x y z
N LYS A 1 -13.96 -33.29 -21.93
CA LYS A 1 -13.24 -33.77 -20.71
C LYS A 1 -13.05 -32.59 -19.79
N ASP A 2 -13.28 -32.80 -18.50
CA ASP A 2 -13.06 -31.74 -17.49
C ASP A 2 -11.53 -31.42 -17.41
N ALA A 3 -11.21 -30.15 -17.28
CA ALA A 3 -9.82 -29.68 -17.17
C ALA A 3 -9.04 -30.35 -16.03
N TYR A 4 -9.75 -30.71 -14.97
CA TYR A 4 -9.14 -31.28 -13.76
C TYR A 4 -8.92 -32.79 -13.82
N ASP A 5 -9.46 -33.49 -14.83
CA ASP A 5 -9.28 -34.96 -14.97
C ASP A 5 -7.80 -35.39 -15.05
N ARG A 6 -6.91 -34.47 -15.43
CA ARG A 6 -5.48 -34.70 -15.58
C ARG A 6 -4.63 -34.09 -14.46
N ILE A 7 -5.27 -33.50 -13.44
CA ILE A 7 -4.60 -32.78 -12.37
C ILE A 7 -4.92 -33.45 -11.05
N GLU A 8 -3.89 -33.87 -10.35
CA GLU A 8 -4.03 -34.39 -9.00
C GLU A 8 -4.10 -33.24 -8.01
N PHE A 9 -5.10 -33.25 -7.13
CA PHE A 9 -5.29 -32.25 -6.08
C PHE A 9 -5.01 -32.82 -4.71
N MET A 10 -4.51 -31.99 -3.79
CA MET A 10 -4.25 -32.34 -2.41
C MET A 10 -4.78 -31.27 -1.45
N LYS A 11 -4.98 -31.65 -0.20
CA LYS A 11 -5.25 -30.71 0.90
C LYS A 11 -3.94 -30.26 1.52
N THR A 12 -3.86 -28.96 1.83
CA THR A 12 -2.74 -28.35 2.52
C THR A 12 -3.23 -27.30 3.53
N SER A 13 -2.32 -26.70 4.28
CA SER A 13 -2.63 -25.66 5.27
C SER A 13 -1.63 -24.53 5.12
N SER A 14 -2.07 -23.31 5.46
CA SER A 14 -1.24 -22.10 5.46
C SER A 14 -1.39 -21.36 6.80
N GLU A 15 -0.28 -20.96 7.39
CA GLU A 15 -0.26 -20.23 8.66
C GLU A 15 0.81 -19.13 8.62
N ILE A 16 0.44 -17.94 9.15
CA ILE A 16 1.37 -16.85 9.40
C ILE A 16 1.37 -16.57 10.89
N ARG A 17 2.56 -16.53 11.48
CA ARG A 17 2.77 -16.16 12.88
C ARG A 17 3.64 -14.93 13.00
N ASN A 18 3.37 -14.12 14.01
CA ASN A 18 4.24 -13.05 14.45
C ASN A 18 5.49 -13.61 15.17
N PRO A 19 6.56 -12.80 15.33
CA PRO A 19 7.72 -13.18 16.11
C PRO A 19 7.41 -13.58 17.57
N ASP A 20 6.34 -13.02 18.15
CA ASP A 20 5.84 -13.35 19.49
C ASP A 20 5.07 -14.69 19.55
N GLY A 21 4.91 -15.39 18.41
CA GLY A 21 4.21 -16.66 18.28
C GLY A 21 2.69 -16.53 18.09
N SER A 22 2.14 -15.33 18.12
CA SER A 22 0.70 -15.12 17.83
C SER A 22 0.37 -15.40 16.37
N THR A 23 -0.80 -16.02 16.12
CA THR A 23 -1.24 -16.37 14.77
C THR A 23 -1.93 -15.18 14.10
N VAL A 24 -1.38 -14.69 12.99
CA VAL A 24 -1.97 -13.62 12.17
C VAL A 24 -2.99 -14.18 11.18
N PHE A 25 -2.69 -15.33 10.60
CA PHE A 25 -3.53 -16.00 9.62
C PHE A 25 -3.38 -17.51 9.76
N SER A 26 -4.49 -18.24 9.68
CA SER A 26 -4.50 -19.69 9.60
C SER A 26 -5.67 -20.16 8.73
N LEU A 27 -5.38 -20.97 7.74
CA LEU A 27 -6.37 -21.70 6.93
C LEU A 27 -5.90 -23.15 6.80
N LYS A 28 -6.75 -24.07 7.25
CA LYS A 28 -6.45 -25.52 7.25
C LYS A 28 -7.30 -26.21 6.19
N ASP A 29 -6.80 -27.34 5.70
CA ASP A 29 -7.51 -28.29 4.84
C ASP A 29 -8.07 -27.70 3.54
N PHE A 30 -7.42 -26.69 2.97
CA PHE A 30 -7.79 -26.17 1.66
C PHE A 30 -7.14 -26.95 0.51
N GLU A 31 -7.83 -27.02 -0.63
CA GLU A 31 -7.45 -27.84 -1.77
C GLU A 31 -6.66 -27.04 -2.82
N VAL A 32 -5.54 -27.59 -3.27
CA VAL A 32 -4.67 -27.06 -4.34
C VAL A 32 -4.17 -28.18 -5.25
N PRO A 33 -3.71 -27.87 -6.49
CA PRO A 33 -3.01 -28.87 -7.30
C PRO A 33 -1.76 -29.38 -6.56
N LYS A 34 -1.53 -30.67 -6.58
CA LYS A 34 -0.42 -31.34 -5.89
C LYS A 34 0.96 -30.88 -6.40
N SER A 35 1.02 -30.40 -7.63
CA SER A 35 2.26 -29.89 -8.24
C SER A 35 2.67 -28.50 -7.73
N TRP A 36 1.79 -27.81 -6.99
CA TRP A 36 2.09 -26.46 -6.50
C TRP A 36 3.07 -26.49 -5.33
N SER A 37 3.98 -25.51 -5.31
CA SER A 37 4.82 -25.28 -4.14
C SER A 37 3.99 -24.81 -2.94
N GLN A 38 4.53 -24.99 -1.73
CA GLN A 38 3.88 -24.45 -0.52
C GLN A 38 3.73 -22.92 -0.60
N VAL A 39 4.73 -22.22 -1.15
CA VAL A 39 4.68 -20.75 -1.33
C VAL A 39 3.53 -20.33 -2.24
N ALA A 40 3.31 -21.03 -3.36
CA ALA A 40 2.19 -20.74 -4.26
C ALA A 40 0.84 -20.97 -3.55
N SER A 41 0.73 -22.05 -2.80
CA SER A 41 -0.46 -22.40 -2.00
C SER A 41 -0.73 -21.35 -0.90
N ASP A 42 0.31 -20.90 -0.21
CA ASP A 42 0.23 -19.85 0.80
C ASP A 42 -0.24 -18.51 0.21
N VAL A 43 0.33 -18.11 -0.92
CA VAL A 43 -0.08 -16.88 -1.62
C VAL A 43 -1.55 -16.94 -2.02
N LEU A 44 -2.01 -18.07 -2.57
CA LEU A 44 -3.41 -18.25 -2.94
C LEU A 44 -4.33 -18.11 -1.72
N ALA A 45 -4.04 -18.83 -0.64
CA ALA A 45 -4.85 -18.85 0.57
C ALA A 45 -4.89 -17.49 1.28
N GLN A 46 -3.73 -16.86 1.40
CA GLN A 46 -3.60 -15.59 2.15
C GLN A 46 -4.10 -14.38 1.39
N LYS A 47 -3.92 -14.35 0.06
CA LYS A 47 -4.13 -13.16 -0.76
C LYS A 47 -5.36 -13.26 -1.68
N TYR A 48 -5.65 -14.42 -2.25
CA TYR A 48 -6.56 -14.55 -3.37
C TYR A 48 -7.87 -15.28 -3.08
N PHE A 49 -7.93 -16.14 -2.06
CA PHE A 49 -9.20 -16.69 -1.62
C PHE A 49 -10.14 -15.59 -1.12
N ARG A 50 -11.38 -15.63 -1.56
CA ARG A 50 -12.44 -14.84 -0.95
C ARG A 50 -12.68 -15.35 0.46
N LYS A 51 -12.45 -14.52 1.46
CA LYS A 51 -12.45 -14.94 2.88
C LYS A 51 -13.82 -14.99 3.52
N ALA A 52 -14.82 -14.31 2.94
CA ALA A 52 -16.17 -14.24 3.50
C ALA A 52 -17.22 -13.97 2.43
N GLY A 53 -18.49 -14.28 2.74
CA GLY A 53 -19.62 -13.98 1.88
C GLY A 53 -19.85 -14.98 0.75
N VAL A 54 -19.13 -16.11 0.71
CA VAL A 54 -19.38 -17.20 -0.25
C VAL A 54 -20.53 -18.06 0.27
N PRO A 55 -21.67 -18.13 -0.45
CA PRO A 55 -22.82 -18.92 -0.02
C PRO A 55 -22.51 -20.42 -0.03
N ALA A 56 -22.88 -21.14 1.02
CA ALA A 56 -22.71 -22.59 1.10
C ALA A 56 -23.67 -23.38 0.17
N ARG A 57 -24.72 -22.71 -0.33
CA ARG A 57 -25.68 -23.28 -1.31
C ARG A 57 -25.94 -22.24 -2.40
N LEU A 58 -25.77 -22.67 -3.63
CA LEU A 58 -25.92 -21.86 -4.82
C LEU A 58 -27.02 -22.44 -5.73
N LYS A 59 -27.66 -21.55 -6.49
CA LYS A 59 -28.55 -21.92 -7.59
C LYS A 59 -28.18 -21.16 -8.84
N LYS A 60 -28.33 -21.79 -10.00
CA LYS A 60 -28.13 -21.15 -11.31
C LYS A 60 -29.30 -20.20 -11.62
N VAL A 61 -28.96 -19.10 -12.28
CA VAL A 61 -29.93 -18.13 -12.79
C VAL A 61 -29.95 -18.26 -14.30
N ALA A 62 -31.09 -18.79 -14.85
CA ALA A 62 -31.25 -18.93 -16.29
C ALA A 62 -31.16 -17.58 -16.99
N GLU A 63 -30.38 -17.50 -18.04
CA GLU A 63 -30.23 -16.31 -18.87
C GLU A 63 -30.43 -16.69 -20.34
N LYS A 64 -31.35 -15.95 -20.99
CA LYS A 64 -31.68 -16.19 -22.41
C LYS A 64 -30.42 -15.96 -23.28
N GLU A 65 -30.25 -16.79 -24.30
CA GLU A 65 -29.12 -16.71 -25.25
C GLU A 65 -27.74 -16.95 -24.64
N VAL A 66 -27.68 -17.44 -23.41
CA VAL A 66 -26.42 -17.84 -22.75
C VAL A 66 -26.46 -19.34 -22.48
N PRO A 67 -25.44 -20.12 -22.86
CA PRO A 67 -25.34 -21.54 -22.54
C PRO A 67 -25.45 -21.81 -21.04
N GLU A 68 -26.09 -22.92 -20.68
CA GLU A 68 -26.34 -23.25 -19.26
C GLU A 68 -25.09 -23.31 -18.39
N PHE A 69 -23.99 -23.79 -18.93
CA PHE A 69 -22.73 -23.88 -18.17
C PHE A 69 -22.15 -22.50 -17.81
N LEU A 70 -22.52 -21.45 -18.55
CA LEU A 70 -22.13 -20.05 -18.29
C LEU A 70 -23.15 -19.27 -17.46
N TRP A 71 -24.27 -19.87 -17.08
CA TRP A 71 -25.24 -19.17 -16.22
C TRP A 71 -24.59 -18.82 -14.88
N ARG A 72 -24.79 -17.57 -14.46
CA ARG A 72 -24.33 -17.11 -13.16
C ARG A 72 -25.01 -17.84 -12.01
N SER A 73 -24.38 -17.87 -10.86
CA SER A 73 -24.93 -18.46 -9.65
C SER A 73 -25.21 -17.40 -8.60
N VAL A 74 -26.23 -17.63 -7.80
CA VAL A 74 -26.58 -16.78 -6.65
C VAL A 74 -26.87 -17.67 -5.44
N ALA A 75 -26.92 -17.04 -4.25
CA ALA A 75 -27.31 -17.73 -3.04
C ALA A 75 -28.69 -18.40 -3.18
N ASP A 76 -28.79 -19.68 -2.84
CA ASP A 76 -30.08 -20.34 -2.69
C ASP A 76 -30.61 -20.10 -1.27
N GLU A 77 -31.34 -18.99 -1.09
CA GLU A 77 -31.86 -18.57 0.20
C GLU A 77 -32.75 -19.63 0.86
N LYS A 78 -33.51 -20.41 0.07
CA LYS A 78 -34.38 -21.47 0.58
C LYS A 78 -33.59 -22.61 1.22
N LEU A 79 -32.46 -22.98 0.62
CA LEU A 79 -31.58 -24.01 1.18
C LEU A 79 -30.70 -23.45 2.31
N LEU A 80 -30.24 -22.23 2.19
CA LEU A 80 -29.43 -21.57 3.24
C LEU A 80 -30.21 -21.40 4.55
N LEU A 81 -31.50 -21.04 4.48
CA LEU A 81 -32.34 -20.91 5.67
C LEU A 81 -32.49 -22.21 6.46
N LYS A 82 -32.32 -23.37 5.82
CA LYS A 82 -32.32 -24.70 6.48
C LYS A 82 -31.01 -25.03 7.18
N MET A 83 -29.95 -24.21 7.00
CA MET A 83 -28.63 -24.39 7.59
C MET A 83 -28.46 -23.53 8.85
N PRO A 84 -27.58 -23.94 9.81
CA PRO A 84 -27.16 -23.07 10.90
C PRO A 84 -26.58 -21.75 10.36
N LYS A 85 -26.90 -20.64 11.02
CA LYS A 85 -26.55 -19.27 10.55
C LYS A 85 -25.05 -19.13 10.29
N GLU A 86 -24.21 -19.72 11.14
CA GLU A 86 -22.75 -19.67 11.09
C GLU A 86 -22.15 -20.42 9.89
N ARG A 87 -22.93 -21.30 9.25
CA ARG A 87 -22.50 -22.13 8.11
C ARG A 87 -23.10 -21.71 6.79
N ARG A 88 -23.91 -20.65 6.77
CA ARG A 88 -24.59 -20.19 5.53
C ARG A 88 -23.63 -19.52 4.56
N TYR A 89 -22.67 -18.77 5.11
CA TYR A 89 -21.68 -18.03 4.33
C TYR A 89 -20.29 -18.32 4.89
N THR A 90 -19.36 -18.65 4.00
CA THR A 90 -17.97 -19.03 4.34
C THR A 90 -16.99 -18.28 3.45
N GLY A 91 -15.75 -18.71 3.43
CA GLY A 91 -14.74 -18.35 2.44
C GLY A 91 -14.57 -19.45 1.38
N GLU A 92 -13.74 -19.17 0.38
CA GLU A 92 -13.24 -20.17 -0.55
C GLU A 92 -12.27 -21.13 0.17
N THR A 93 -12.34 -22.42 -0.16
CA THR A 93 -11.52 -23.48 0.44
C THR A 93 -10.87 -24.39 -0.60
N SER A 94 -11.09 -24.11 -1.88
CA SER A 94 -10.48 -24.86 -2.98
C SER A 94 -9.99 -23.91 -4.06
N SER A 95 -8.79 -24.14 -4.57
CA SER A 95 -8.27 -23.45 -5.75
C SER A 95 -9.16 -23.61 -6.97
N LYS A 96 -9.91 -24.71 -7.08
CA LYS A 96 -10.89 -24.93 -8.13
C LYS A 96 -11.95 -23.83 -8.15
N GLN A 97 -12.41 -23.40 -6.97
CA GLN A 97 -13.40 -22.31 -6.88
C GLN A 97 -12.86 -21.02 -7.49
N VAL A 98 -11.58 -20.74 -7.28
CA VAL A 98 -10.92 -19.55 -7.85
C VAL A 98 -10.74 -19.69 -9.36
N PHE A 99 -10.25 -20.84 -9.83
CA PHE A 99 -10.07 -21.07 -11.26
C PHE A 99 -11.41 -21.06 -12.01
N ASP A 100 -12.44 -21.68 -11.45
CA ASP A 100 -13.77 -21.76 -12.02
C ASP A 100 -14.43 -20.38 -12.14
N ARG A 101 -14.31 -19.52 -11.10
CA ARG A 101 -14.91 -18.19 -11.17
C ARG A 101 -14.18 -17.27 -12.13
N LEU A 102 -12.85 -17.37 -12.25
CA LEU A 102 -12.06 -16.59 -13.20
C LEU A 102 -12.39 -17.02 -14.64
N ALA A 103 -12.16 -18.29 -14.95
CA ALA A 103 -12.37 -18.82 -16.29
C ALA A 103 -13.84 -18.71 -16.72
N GLY A 104 -14.78 -18.98 -15.81
CA GLY A 104 -16.20 -18.88 -16.08
C GLY A 104 -16.65 -17.46 -16.39
N THR A 105 -16.16 -16.48 -15.65
CA THR A 105 -16.48 -15.07 -15.90
C THR A 105 -15.88 -14.58 -17.22
N TRP A 106 -14.62 -14.93 -17.52
CA TRP A 106 -14.01 -14.57 -18.81
C TRP A 106 -14.75 -15.21 -19.98
N SER A 107 -15.14 -16.48 -19.85
CA SER A 107 -15.97 -17.17 -20.88
C SER A 107 -17.35 -16.53 -21.03
N TYR A 108 -17.99 -16.14 -19.91
CA TYR A 108 -19.26 -15.43 -19.93
C TYR A 108 -19.16 -14.08 -20.62
N TRP A 109 -18.13 -13.29 -20.30
CA TRP A 109 -17.89 -12.02 -20.98
C TRP A 109 -17.58 -12.19 -22.47
N GLY A 110 -16.76 -13.21 -22.80
CA GLY A 110 -16.45 -13.54 -24.19
C GLY A 110 -17.70 -13.97 -24.98
N TRP A 111 -18.59 -14.75 -24.36
CA TRP A 111 -19.88 -15.12 -24.96
C TRP A 111 -20.75 -13.89 -25.23
N LYS A 112 -20.93 -13.04 -24.22
CA LYS A 112 -21.71 -11.79 -24.32
C LYS A 112 -21.11 -10.82 -25.36
N GLY A 113 -19.80 -10.80 -25.48
CA GLY A 113 -19.05 -9.99 -26.46
C GLY A 113 -19.00 -10.56 -27.86
N GLY A 114 -19.56 -11.77 -28.08
CA GLY A 114 -19.56 -12.42 -29.39
C GLY A 114 -18.20 -12.95 -29.86
N TYR A 115 -17.31 -13.32 -28.93
CA TYR A 115 -15.95 -13.80 -29.22
C TYR A 115 -15.92 -15.29 -29.62
N PHE A 116 -16.98 -16.04 -29.34
CA PHE A 116 -17.08 -17.45 -29.65
C PHE A 116 -18.09 -17.70 -30.77
N SER A 117 -17.73 -18.54 -31.73
CA SER A 117 -18.61 -18.90 -32.85
C SER A 117 -19.65 -19.94 -32.44
N THR A 118 -19.29 -20.81 -31.51
CA THR A 118 -20.17 -21.90 -31.04
C THR A 118 -20.07 -22.05 -29.51
N GLU A 119 -21.05 -22.80 -28.94
CA GLU A 119 -20.96 -23.19 -27.52
C GLU A 119 -19.75 -24.09 -27.23
N ASP A 120 -19.33 -24.92 -28.16
CA ASP A 120 -18.16 -25.79 -28.02
C ASP A 120 -16.88 -24.96 -27.96
N ASP A 121 -16.76 -23.87 -28.73
CA ASP A 121 -15.60 -22.95 -28.63
C ASP A 121 -15.53 -22.29 -27.25
N ALA A 122 -16.67 -21.82 -26.75
CA ALA A 122 -16.74 -21.23 -25.42
C ALA A 122 -16.39 -22.23 -24.31
N ARG A 123 -16.84 -23.48 -24.47
CA ARG A 123 -16.53 -24.58 -23.55
C ARG A 123 -15.06 -24.98 -23.60
N ALA A 124 -14.47 -25.06 -24.79
CA ALA A 124 -13.04 -25.32 -24.95
C ALA A 124 -12.21 -24.23 -24.27
N TYR A 125 -12.54 -22.95 -24.52
CA TYR A 125 -11.87 -21.82 -23.84
C TYR A 125 -11.97 -21.90 -22.31
N TYR A 126 -13.15 -22.20 -21.76
CA TYR A 126 -13.37 -22.35 -20.33
C TYR A 126 -12.51 -23.46 -19.74
N GLU A 127 -12.47 -24.62 -20.37
CA GLU A 127 -11.66 -25.76 -19.89
C GLU A 127 -10.16 -25.49 -20.01
N GLU A 128 -9.69 -24.87 -21.08
CA GLU A 128 -8.29 -24.52 -21.29
C GLU A 128 -7.81 -23.48 -20.28
N MET A 129 -8.61 -22.43 -20.00
CA MET A 129 -8.28 -21.43 -18.99
C MET A 129 -8.16 -22.04 -17.58
N ARG A 130 -9.07 -22.93 -17.19
CA ARG A 130 -9.01 -23.66 -15.94
C ARG A 130 -7.73 -24.50 -15.83
N PHE A 131 -7.39 -25.21 -16.90
CA PHE A 131 -6.18 -26.01 -16.97
C PHE A 131 -4.91 -25.14 -16.86
N MET A 132 -4.84 -24.05 -17.61
CA MET A 132 -3.69 -23.13 -17.61
C MET A 132 -3.48 -22.49 -16.24
N LEU A 133 -4.55 -22.09 -15.55
CA LEU A 133 -4.47 -21.55 -14.19
C LEU A 133 -4.00 -22.61 -13.19
N ALA A 134 -4.58 -23.80 -13.25
CA ALA A 134 -4.25 -24.89 -12.32
C ALA A 134 -2.82 -25.43 -12.50
N THR A 135 -2.28 -25.40 -13.70
CA THR A 135 -0.91 -25.83 -14.04
C THR A 135 0.11 -24.70 -14.02
N GLN A 136 -0.29 -23.48 -13.65
CA GLN A 136 0.56 -22.29 -13.61
C GLN A 136 1.18 -21.91 -14.97
N MET A 137 0.52 -22.26 -16.08
CA MET A 137 0.91 -21.84 -17.44
C MET A 137 0.58 -20.36 -17.68
N ALA A 138 -0.44 -19.86 -16.96
CA ALA A 138 -0.85 -18.46 -16.97
C ALA A 138 -1.25 -18.00 -15.57
N ALA A 139 -0.98 -16.74 -15.27
CA ALA A 139 -1.45 -16.09 -14.05
C ALA A 139 -1.89 -14.67 -14.37
N PRO A 140 -3.15 -14.29 -14.10
CA PRO A 140 -3.60 -12.91 -14.25
C PRO A 140 -2.99 -12.03 -13.18
N ASN A 141 -3.10 -10.71 -13.36
CA ASN A 141 -2.69 -9.76 -12.33
C ASN A 141 -3.56 -9.89 -11.05
N SER A 142 -3.04 -9.40 -9.93
CA SER A 142 -3.67 -9.55 -8.61
C SER A 142 -5.13 -9.08 -8.52
N PRO A 143 -5.56 -7.93 -9.08
CA PRO A 143 -6.96 -7.53 -9.05
C PRO A 143 -7.93 -8.52 -9.69
N GLN A 144 -7.53 -9.25 -10.73
CA GLN A 144 -8.32 -10.33 -11.29
C GLN A 144 -8.56 -11.42 -10.23
N TRP A 145 -7.50 -11.84 -9.53
CA TRP A 145 -7.61 -12.90 -8.53
C TRP A 145 -8.57 -12.56 -7.39
N PHE A 146 -8.64 -11.30 -6.90
CA PHE A 146 -9.54 -10.99 -5.79
C PHE A 146 -10.93 -10.53 -6.21
N ASN A 147 -11.10 -9.94 -7.40
CA ASN A 147 -12.34 -9.25 -7.76
C ASN A 147 -13.14 -9.99 -8.82
N THR A 148 -12.47 -10.66 -9.79
CA THR A 148 -13.16 -11.25 -10.94
C THR A 148 -13.92 -12.50 -10.55
N GLY A 149 -15.16 -12.55 -10.99
CA GLY A 149 -16.02 -13.72 -10.88
C GLY A 149 -16.83 -13.82 -9.58
N LEU A 150 -16.61 -12.95 -8.61
CA LEU A 150 -17.37 -13.00 -7.35
C LEU A 150 -18.88 -12.80 -7.56
N HIS A 151 -19.28 -11.90 -8.46
CA HIS A 151 -20.67 -11.70 -8.82
C HIS A 151 -21.22 -12.87 -9.64
N TRP A 152 -20.48 -13.31 -10.66
CA TRP A 152 -20.91 -14.41 -11.55
C TRP A 152 -21.03 -15.74 -10.81
N ALA A 153 -20.05 -16.09 -9.98
CA ALA A 153 -19.98 -17.39 -9.31
C ALA A 153 -20.83 -17.47 -8.04
N TYR A 154 -20.98 -16.35 -7.31
CA TYR A 154 -21.57 -16.35 -5.97
C TYR A 154 -22.72 -15.37 -5.77
N GLY A 155 -23.00 -14.50 -6.74
CA GLY A 155 -23.97 -13.42 -6.60
C GLY A 155 -23.55 -12.35 -5.59
N ILE A 156 -22.24 -12.25 -5.28
CA ILE A 156 -21.72 -11.20 -4.40
C ILE A 156 -21.90 -9.86 -5.11
N ASP A 157 -22.45 -8.90 -4.40
CA ASP A 157 -22.80 -7.59 -4.90
C ASP A 157 -22.39 -6.47 -3.94
N GLY A 158 -22.45 -5.21 -4.42
CA GLY A 158 -22.14 -4.02 -3.65
C GLY A 158 -22.27 -2.75 -4.48
N PRO A 159 -22.27 -1.57 -3.87
CA PRO A 159 -22.41 -0.29 -4.58
C PRO A 159 -21.37 -0.13 -5.69
N GLY A 160 -21.76 0.52 -6.78
CA GLY A 160 -20.92 0.72 -7.98
C GLY A 160 -19.64 1.53 -7.76
N GLN A 161 -19.64 2.44 -6.78
CA GLN A 161 -18.48 3.19 -6.28
C GLN A 161 -17.61 3.87 -7.36
N GLY A 162 -18.26 4.36 -8.41
CA GLY A 162 -17.57 5.03 -9.52
C GLY A 162 -16.93 4.08 -10.52
N HIS A 163 -17.34 2.82 -10.57
CA HIS A 163 -16.98 1.92 -11.66
C HIS A 163 -17.76 2.25 -12.92
N TYR A 164 -17.07 2.21 -14.05
CA TYR A 164 -17.63 2.35 -15.38
C TYR A 164 -17.22 1.18 -16.25
N TYR A 165 -18.04 0.82 -17.21
CA TYR A 165 -17.74 -0.19 -18.22
C TYR A 165 -18.27 0.24 -19.58
N VAL A 166 -17.71 -0.34 -20.63
CA VAL A 166 -18.26 -0.16 -21.99
C VAL A 166 -19.31 -1.23 -22.23
N ASP A 167 -20.56 -0.81 -22.44
CA ASP A 167 -21.64 -1.72 -22.78
C ASP A 167 -21.36 -2.38 -24.15
N TYR A 168 -21.30 -3.70 -24.16
CA TYR A 168 -20.88 -4.46 -25.34
C TYR A 168 -21.88 -4.37 -26.52
N LYS A 169 -23.14 -4.02 -26.28
CA LYS A 169 -24.15 -3.85 -27.32
C LYS A 169 -24.12 -2.46 -27.94
N THR A 170 -23.94 -1.45 -27.14
CA THR A 170 -24.04 -0.04 -27.58
C THR A 170 -22.69 0.62 -27.82
N GLY A 171 -21.59 0.03 -27.33
CA GLY A 171 -20.25 0.63 -27.35
C GLY A 171 -20.10 1.88 -26.48
N LYS A 172 -21.09 2.21 -25.66
CA LYS A 172 -21.09 3.43 -24.83
C LYS A 172 -20.53 3.15 -23.43
N LEU A 173 -19.89 4.16 -22.88
CA LEU A 173 -19.46 4.15 -21.48
C LEU A 173 -20.69 4.29 -20.57
N VAL A 174 -20.84 3.35 -19.64
CA VAL A 174 -21.97 3.27 -18.70
C VAL A 174 -21.46 3.16 -17.28
N SER A 175 -22.10 3.87 -16.35
CA SER A 175 -21.83 3.71 -14.91
C SER A 175 -22.36 2.37 -14.42
N SER A 176 -21.53 1.61 -13.71
CA SER A 176 -21.94 0.35 -13.11
C SER A 176 -22.73 0.56 -11.82
N ASN A 177 -23.82 -0.19 -11.66
CA ASN A 177 -24.59 -0.20 -10.41
C ASN A 177 -23.89 -1.02 -9.30
N THR A 178 -22.94 -1.87 -9.67
CA THR A 178 -22.24 -2.77 -8.76
C THR A 178 -20.73 -2.81 -9.07
N ALA A 179 -19.91 -2.82 -8.04
CA ALA A 179 -18.47 -2.93 -8.18
C ALA A 179 -17.98 -4.36 -8.48
N TYR A 180 -18.86 -5.37 -8.40
CA TYR A 180 -18.51 -6.78 -8.56
C TYR A 180 -18.96 -7.40 -9.88
N GLU A 181 -20.00 -6.87 -10.53
CA GLU A 181 -20.41 -7.30 -11.87
C GLU A 181 -19.40 -6.86 -12.94
N HIS A 182 -18.99 -5.61 -12.86
CA HIS A 182 -17.93 -5.03 -13.70
C HIS A 182 -16.75 -4.62 -12.81
N PRO A 183 -15.96 -5.60 -12.32
CA PRO A 183 -14.91 -5.35 -11.35
C PRO A 183 -13.74 -4.59 -12.00
N GLN A 184 -12.91 -3.98 -11.16
CA GLN A 184 -11.66 -3.41 -11.59
C GLN A 184 -10.62 -4.52 -11.86
N PRO A 185 -10.26 -4.79 -13.14
CA PRO A 185 -9.42 -5.95 -13.47
C PRO A 185 -7.94 -5.61 -13.64
N HIS A 186 -7.57 -4.32 -13.70
CA HIS A 186 -6.21 -3.89 -13.99
C HIS A 186 -5.37 -3.66 -12.74
N ALA A 187 -4.09 -4.03 -12.82
CA ALA A 187 -3.17 -3.91 -11.69
C ALA A 187 -2.73 -2.46 -11.46
N CYS A 188 -2.51 -1.69 -12.52
CA CYS A 188 -1.97 -0.35 -12.44
C CYS A 188 -2.65 0.60 -13.42
N PHE A 189 -2.76 1.87 -12.99
CA PHE A 189 -3.33 2.96 -13.78
C PHE A 189 -2.36 4.12 -13.85
N ILE A 190 -2.12 4.61 -15.05
CA ILE A 190 -1.44 5.87 -15.25
C ILE A 190 -2.49 6.98 -15.09
N GLN A 191 -2.23 7.92 -14.18
CA GLN A 191 -3.08 9.06 -13.90
C GLN A 191 -2.42 10.35 -14.37
N SER A 192 -3.24 11.29 -14.80
CA SER A 192 -2.81 12.67 -15.05
C SER A 192 -3.21 13.57 -13.88
N ILE A 193 -2.49 14.69 -13.75
CA ILE A 193 -2.77 15.73 -12.76
C ILE A 193 -2.60 17.10 -13.39
N SER A 194 -3.51 18.01 -13.07
CA SER A 194 -3.40 19.44 -13.38
C SER A 194 -3.02 20.24 -12.14
N ASP A 195 -2.40 21.40 -12.37
CA ASP A 195 -1.99 22.32 -11.30
C ASP A 195 -3.20 23.12 -10.77
N ASP A 196 -4.15 22.40 -10.19
CA ASP A 196 -5.35 22.91 -9.55
C ASP A 196 -5.58 22.14 -8.25
N LEU A 197 -6.08 22.81 -7.22
CA LEU A 197 -6.23 22.18 -5.91
C LEU A 197 -7.43 21.23 -5.85
N VAL A 198 -8.62 21.66 -6.30
CA VAL A 198 -9.88 20.99 -5.99
C VAL A 198 -10.73 20.62 -7.21
N ASN A 199 -10.51 21.23 -8.36
CA ASN A 199 -11.30 20.96 -9.56
C ASN A 199 -11.03 19.56 -10.13
N GLU A 200 -11.88 19.11 -11.03
CA GLU A 200 -11.72 17.83 -11.74
C GLU A 200 -10.36 17.79 -12.44
N GLY A 201 -9.65 16.68 -12.28
CA GLY A 201 -8.27 16.49 -12.74
C GLY A 201 -7.19 17.13 -11.86
N GLY A 202 -7.56 17.85 -10.81
CA GLY A 202 -6.65 18.50 -9.88
C GLY A 202 -6.12 17.57 -8.77
N ILE A 203 -5.42 18.17 -7.81
CA ILE A 203 -4.67 17.46 -6.76
C ILE A 203 -5.60 16.63 -5.87
N MET A 204 -6.66 17.23 -5.31
CA MET A 204 -7.57 16.52 -4.40
C MET A 204 -8.42 15.49 -5.14
N ASP A 205 -8.81 15.76 -6.39
CA ASP A 205 -9.49 14.79 -7.24
C ASP A 205 -8.60 13.56 -7.52
N LEU A 206 -7.30 13.76 -7.75
CA LEU A 206 -6.35 12.65 -7.90
C LEU A 206 -6.37 11.74 -6.67
N TRP A 207 -6.34 12.30 -5.45
CA TRP A 207 -6.36 11.48 -4.23
C TRP A 207 -7.66 10.68 -4.09
N VAL A 208 -8.79 11.23 -4.53
CA VAL A 208 -10.08 10.51 -4.55
C VAL A 208 -10.04 9.36 -5.56
N ARG A 209 -9.50 9.59 -6.76
CA ARG A 209 -9.35 8.55 -7.80
C ARG A 209 -8.39 7.44 -7.33
N GLU A 210 -7.24 7.78 -6.75
CA GLU A 210 -6.31 6.82 -6.17
C GLU A 210 -6.94 5.99 -5.05
N ALA A 211 -7.70 6.62 -4.15
CA ALA A 211 -8.38 5.90 -3.07
C ALA A 211 -9.35 4.82 -3.60
N ARG A 212 -10.08 5.12 -4.68
CA ARG A 212 -10.97 4.14 -5.35
C ARG A 212 -10.17 2.97 -5.93
N LEU A 213 -9.05 3.26 -6.62
CA LEU A 213 -8.20 2.24 -7.23
C LEU A 213 -7.53 1.36 -6.17
N PHE A 214 -6.98 1.95 -5.12
CA PHE A 214 -6.35 1.21 -4.01
C PHE A 214 -7.34 0.31 -3.28
N LYS A 215 -8.58 0.75 -3.08
CA LYS A 215 -9.62 -0.05 -2.45
C LYS A 215 -9.84 -1.40 -3.14
N TYR A 216 -9.71 -1.44 -4.46
CA TYR A 216 -9.90 -2.64 -5.27
C TYR A 216 -8.60 -3.34 -5.68
N GLY A 217 -7.49 -2.96 -5.07
CA GLY A 217 -6.21 -3.66 -5.21
C GLY A 217 -5.34 -3.23 -6.39
N SER A 218 -5.74 -2.16 -7.10
CA SER A 218 -4.97 -1.59 -8.20
C SER A 218 -3.93 -0.59 -7.68
N GLY A 219 -2.81 -0.46 -8.41
CA GLY A 219 -1.80 0.57 -8.18
C GLY A 219 -2.00 1.78 -9.10
N THR A 220 -1.29 2.86 -8.83
CA THR A 220 -1.29 4.08 -9.63
C THR A 220 0.12 4.54 -9.95
N GLY A 221 0.26 5.26 -11.08
CA GLY A 221 1.46 5.98 -11.44
C GLY A 221 1.10 7.36 -11.99
N THR A 222 1.72 8.41 -11.47
CA THR A 222 1.45 9.79 -11.88
C THR A 222 2.74 10.58 -12.02
N ASN A 223 2.89 11.31 -13.12
CA ASN A 223 3.90 12.35 -13.24
C ASN A 223 3.37 13.66 -12.64
N PHE A 224 4.01 14.09 -11.58
CA PHE A 224 3.61 15.29 -10.82
C PHE A 224 4.29 16.57 -11.30
N SER A 225 5.09 16.52 -12.35
CA SER A 225 5.88 17.65 -12.83
C SER A 225 5.07 18.82 -13.37
N ASN A 226 3.77 18.65 -13.59
CA ASN A 226 2.88 19.75 -13.95
C ASN A 226 2.53 20.66 -12.77
N LEU A 227 2.72 20.19 -11.53
CA LEU A 227 2.49 21.03 -10.35
C LEU A 227 3.60 22.07 -10.22
N ARG A 228 3.23 23.27 -9.85
CA ARG A 228 4.20 24.34 -9.60
C ARG A 228 5.11 24.03 -8.41
N GLY A 229 6.33 24.52 -8.49
CA GLY A 229 7.33 24.38 -7.43
C GLY A 229 7.07 25.27 -6.23
N GLY A 230 7.84 25.04 -5.18
CA GLY A 230 7.82 25.89 -3.98
C GLY A 230 8.21 27.32 -4.30
N GLY A 231 7.45 28.28 -3.74
CA GLY A 231 7.71 29.71 -3.95
C GLY A 231 7.13 30.31 -5.23
N GLU A 232 6.63 29.50 -6.19
CA GLU A 232 5.95 30.05 -7.36
C GLU A 232 4.62 30.75 -6.98
N ASN A 233 4.26 31.80 -7.71
CA ASN A 233 3.12 32.64 -7.39
C ASN A 233 1.78 31.93 -7.54
N LEU A 234 0.86 32.21 -6.63
CA LEU A 234 -0.54 31.79 -6.70
C LEU A 234 -1.39 32.90 -7.36
N SER A 235 -2.43 32.50 -8.09
CA SER A 235 -3.34 33.44 -8.76
C SER A 235 -4.05 34.42 -7.82
N GLY A 236 -4.32 34.02 -6.59
CA GLY A 236 -4.94 34.84 -5.54
C GLY A 236 -3.95 35.63 -4.68
N GLY A 237 -2.67 35.65 -5.03
CA GLY A 237 -1.58 36.19 -4.23
C GLY A 237 -0.98 35.18 -3.25
N GLY A 238 0.28 35.40 -2.88
CA GLY A 238 1.07 34.47 -2.08
C GLY A 238 1.80 33.44 -2.92
N ASN A 239 2.47 32.49 -2.25
CA ASN A 239 3.39 31.54 -2.87
C ASN A 239 2.93 30.10 -2.66
N SER A 240 3.26 29.23 -3.62
CA SER A 240 3.04 27.80 -3.56
C SER A 240 3.87 27.17 -2.44
N SER A 241 3.28 26.18 -1.76
CA SER A 241 4.00 25.32 -0.80
C SER A 241 4.85 24.22 -1.50
N GLY A 242 4.77 24.13 -2.82
CA GLY A 242 5.56 23.25 -3.65
C GLY A 242 5.05 21.81 -3.76
N LEU A 243 5.66 21.08 -4.68
CA LEU A 243 5.35 19.70 -5.00
C LEU A 243 5.39 18.80 -3.76
N MET A 244 6.42 18.92 -2.94
CA MET A 244 6.67 18.03 -1.80
C MET A 244 5.55 18.05 -0.76
N SER A 245 4.88 19.21 -0.59
CA SER A 245 3.76 19.34 0.35
C SER A 245 2.57 18.47 -0.05
N PHE A 246 2.25 18.44 -1.33
CA PHE A 246 1.15 17.64 -1.85
C PHE A 246 1.50 16.14 -1.95
N LEU A 247 2.74 15.81 -2.29
CA LEU A 247 3.19 14.42 -2.30
C LEU A 247 3.07 13.76 -0.92
N LYS A 248 3.36 14.49 0.15
CA LYS A 248 3.19 14.00 1.54
C LYS A 248 1.74 13.67 1.88
N ILE A 249 0.77 14.44 1.37
CA ILE A 249 -0.66 14.12 1.55
C ILE A 249 -0.99 12.79 0.87
N GLY A 250 -0.62 12.62 -0.40
CA GLY A 250 -0.86 11.40 -1.16
C GLY A 250 -0.16 10.17 -0.59
N ASP A 251 1.05 10.32 -0.06
CA ASP A 251 1.78 9.26 0.60
C ASP A 251 1.04 8.77 1.86
N ARG A 252 0.56 9.70 2.70
CA ARG A 252 -0.22 9.36 3.90
C ARG A 252 -1.56 8.73 3.56
N ALA A 253 -2.27 9.24 2.56
CA ALA A 253 -3.51 8.66 2.07
C ALA A 253 -3.30 7.20 1.60
N ALA A 254 -2.25 6.95 0.81
CA ALA A 254 -1.88 5.60 0.38
C ALA A 254 -1.57 4.66 1.55
N GLY A 255 -0.84 5.15 2.57
CA GLY A 255 -0.52 4.38 3.77
C GLY A 255 -1.74 4.00 4.61
N ALA A 256 -2.78 4.84 4.62
CA ALA A 256 -4.00 4.59 5.36
C ALA A 256 -4.94 3.59 4.66
N ILE A 257 -4.83 3.43 3.34
CA ILE A 257 -5.74 2.59 2.53
C ILE A 257 -5.14 1.21 2.33
N LYS A 258 -5.86 0.18 2.79
CA LYS A 258 -5.53 -1.23 2.54
C LYS A 258 -6.34 -1.75 1.36
N SER A 259 -5.67 -2.33 0.38
CA SER A 259 -6.30 -2.85 -0.84
C SER A 259 -7.24 -4.02 -0.57
N GLY A 260 -8.43 -3.98 -1.18
CA GLY A 260 -9.33 -5.13 -1.34
C GLY A 260 -9.70 -5.89 -0.06
N GLY A 261 -9.65 -5.25 1.10
CA GLY A 261 -9.86 -5.93 2.40
C GLY A 261 -8.75 -6.92 2.76
N THR A 262 -7.67 -6.95 1.99
CA THR A 262 -6.48 -7.77 2.22
C THR A 262 -5.37 -6.96 2.88
N THR A 263 -4.30 -7.63 3.28
CA THR A 263 -3.11 -7.00 3.88
C THR A 263 -2.18 -6.33 2.85
N ARG A 264 -2.60 -6.19 1.58
CA ARG A 264 -1.78 -5.54 0.55
C ARG A 264 -1.76 -4.04 0.77
N ARG A 265 -0.56 -3.44 0.77
CA ARG A 265 -0.39 -1.98 0.77
C ARG A 265 -0.77 -1.40 -0.59
N ALA A 266 -1.22 -0.14 -0.61
CA ALA A 266 -1.40 0.61 -1.82
C ALA A 266 -0.06 0.70 -2.59
N ALA A 267 -0.10 0.53 -3.90
CA ALA A 267 1.07 0.65 -4.76
C ALA A 267 0.96 1.97 -5.53
N LYS A 268 1.89 2.90 -5.25
CA LYS A 268 1.93 4.23 -5.83
C LYS A 268 3.29 4.51 -6.43
N MET A 269 3.31 4.96 -7.69
CA MET A 269 4.49 5.48 -8.34
C MET A 269 4.36 6.99 -8.53
N VAL A 270 5.39 7.72 -8.16
CA VAL A 270 5.49 9.18 -8.28
C VAL A 270 6.66 9.52 -9.18
N ILE A 271 6.40 10.31 -10.21
CA ILE A 271 7.41 10.73 -11.19
C ILE A 271 7.58 12.24 -11.09
N CYS A 272 8.84 12.69 -11.12
CA CYS A 272 9.24 14.09 -11.22
C CYS A 272 10.23 14.25 -12.38
N ASP A 273 10.00 15.22 -13.26
CA ASP A 273 10.92 15.54 -14.35
C ASP A 273 12.17 16.24 -13.79
N VAL A 274 13.29 15.95 -14.39
CA VAL A 274 14.64 16.40 -13.95
C VAL A 274 14.83 17.91 -13.97
N ASP A 275 13.95 18.64 -14.67
CA ASP A 275 13.96 20.10 -14.76
C ASP A 275 12.96 20.80 -13.82
N HIS A 276 12.31 20.02 -12.92
CA HIS A 276 11.35 20.59 -11.98
C HIS A 276 12.06 21.43 -10.90
N PRO A 277 11.51 22.60 -10.46
CA PRO A 277 12.13 23.42 -9.42
C PRO A 277 12.42 22.66 -8.12
N ASP A 278 11.52 21.76 -7.70
CA ASP A 278 11.64 21.00 -6.45
C ASP A 278 12.36 19.65 -6.63
N VAL A 279 13.05 19.39 -7.75
CA VAL A 279 13.64 18.09 -8.04
C VAL A 279 14.71 17.67 -7.03
N GLU A 280 15.50 18.60 -6.50
CA GLU A 280 16.52 18.30 -5.49
C GLU A 280 15.87 17.79 -4.19
N ASP A 281 14.79 18.42 -3.73
CA ASP A 281 14.02 18.00 -2.57
C ASP A 281 13.34 16.65 -2.80
N PHE A 282 12.84 16.44 -4.02
CA PHE A 282 12.22 15.17 -4.42
C PHE A 282 13.24 14.01 -4.39
N VAL A 283 14.42 14.21 -4.96
CA VAL A 283 15.51 13.22 -4.97
C VAL A 283 15.94 12.85 -3.56
N ASN A 284 16.08 13.84 -2.67
CA ASN A 284 16.58 13.62 -1.32
C ASN A 284 15.48 13.26 -0.31
N TRP A 285 14.23 13.22 -0.72
CA TRP A 285 13.09 13.06 0.20
C TRP A 285 13.25 11.87 1.14
N LYS A 286 13.47 10.66 0.62
CA LYS A 286 13.58 9.45 1.44
C LYS A 286 14.87 9.43 2.27
N VAL A 287 15.98 9.95 1.75
CA VAL A 287 17.22 10.07 2.51
C VAL A 287 17.03 10.91 3.78
N VAL A 288 16.35 12.05 3.64
CA VAL A 288 16.03 12.93 4.77
C VAL A 288 15.09 12.25 5.77
N GLU A 289 14.10 11.51 5.29
CA GLU A 289 13.16 10.79 6.15
C GLU A 289 13.85 9.63 6.91
N GLU A 290 14.76 8.89 6.27
CA GLU A 290 15.60 7.86 6.92
C GLU A 290 16.52 8.46 8.00
N GLN A 291 17.10 9.63 7.74
CA GLN A 291 17.88 10.35 8.76
C GLN A 291 17.04 10.73 9.98
N LYS A 292 15.76 11.09 9.78
CA LYS A 292 14.83 11.35 10.89
C LYS A 292 14.56 10.08 11.70
N VAL A 293 14.34 8.93 11.05
CA VAL A 293 14.17 7.65 11.74
C VAL A 293 15.38 7.34 12.59
N ALA A 294 16.59 7.42 12.03
CA ALA A 294 17.83 7.18 12.77
C ALA A 294 17.98 8.11 13.99
N SER A 295 17.59 9.38 13.80
CA SER A 295 17.63 10.38 14.89
C SER A 295 16.59 10.09 15.98
N LEU A 296 15.37 9.67 15.62
CA LEU A 296 14.33 9.27 16.56
C LEU A 296 14.76 8.05 17.39
N VAL A 297 15.31 7.02 16.72
CA VAL A 297 15.80 5.79 17.37
C VAL A 297 16.93 6.11 18.36
N ALA A 298 17.97 6.80 17.89
CA ALA A 298 19.10 7.19 18.74
C ALA A 298 18.67 8.11 19.88
N GLY A 299 17.84 9.11 19.58
CA GLY A 299 17.33 10.08 20.57
C GLY A 299 16.48 9.41 21.64
N SER A 300 15.57 8.48 21.30
CA SER A 300 14.74 7.78 22.26
C SER A 300 15.57 6.93 23.24
N LYS A 301 16.59 6.24 22.75
CA LYS A 301 17.51 5.44 23.59
C LYS A 301 18.35 6.31 24.52
N VAL A 302 18.85 7.45 24.01
CA VAL A 302 19.56 8.42 24.87
C VAL A 302 18.64 9.01 25.91
N HIS A 303 17.40 9.34 25.55
CA HIS A 303 16.39 9.85 26.46
C HIS A 303 16.10 8.86 27.60
N GLU A 304 15.82 7.61 27.28
CA GLU A 304 15.64 6.53 28.25
C GLU A 304 16.85 6.39 29.18
N GLN A 305 18.06 6.26 28.60
CA GLN A 305 19.27 6.07 29.35
C GLN A 305 19.53 7.22 30.36
N LYS A 306 19.40 8.47 29.92
CA LYS A 306 19.69 9.63 30.76
C LYS A 306 18.66 9.85 31.84
N LEU A 307 17.39 9.64 31.56
CA LEU A 307 16.33 9.76 32.54
C LEU A 307 16.39 8.62 33.59
N ASN A 308 16.70 7.39 33.17
CA ASN A 308 16.96 6.29 34.10
C ASN A 308 18.16 6.55 34.99
N GLN A 309 19.25 7.17 34.48
CA GLN A 309 20.38 7.56 35.31
C GLN A 309 20.01 8.54 36.44
N ILE A 310 19.14 9.51 36.15
CA ILE A 310 18.61 10.43 37.19
C ILE A 310 17.79 9.67 38.23
N PHE A 311 16.90 8.78 37.78
CA PHE A 311 16.07 7.97 38.64
C PHE A 311 16.88 7.05 39.56
N LEU A 312 17.87 6.36 38.99
CA LEU A 312 18.80 5.50 39.74
C LEU A 312 19.63 6.28 40.76
N ALA A 313 20.10 7.50 40.43
CA ALA A 313 20.87 8.34 41.34
C ALA A 313 20.08 8.77 42.60
N ILE A 314 18.76 8.84 42.49
CA ILE A 314 17.87 9.09 43.63
C ILE A 314 17.67 7.80 44.44
N LYS A 315 17.38 6.69 43.77
CA LYS A 315 17.07 5.40 44.40
C LYS A 315 18.26 4.74 45.10
N SER A 316 19.47 4.93 44.57
CA SER A 316 20.71 4.40 45.16
C SER A 316 21.30 5.29 46.27
N TRP A 317 20.57 6.33 46.65
CA TRP A 317 21.03 7.22 47.73
C TRP A 317 20.84 6.58 49.11
N ASP A 318 21.96 6.49 49.88
CA ASP A 318 21.97 5.83 51.21
C ASP A 318 21.74 6.81 52.41
N GLY A 319 21.58 8.12 52.13
CA GLY A 319 21.32 9.15 53.14
C GLY A 319 19.85 9.39 53.45
N SER A 320 19.56 10.56 54.03
CA SER A 320 18.16 10.92 54.30
C SER A 320 17.37 11.10 53.02
N GLU A 321 16.06 10.86 53.12
CA GLU A 321 15.17 10.99 51.93
C GLU A 321 15.14 12.43 51.41
N SER A 322 15.29 13.44 52.27
CA SER A 322 15.34 14.84 51.86
C SER A 322 16.62 15.16 51.06
N ASP A 323 17.74 14.57 51.45
CA ASP A 323 19.02 14.80 50.80
C ASP A 323 19.16 14.09 49.47
N ALA A 324 18.38 13.05 49.22
CA ALA A 324 18.32 12.35 47.92
C ALA A 324 18.08 13.31 46.74
N TYR A 325 17.35 14.39 46.99
CA TYR A 325 16.95 15.39 45.99
C TYR A 325 17.77 16.69 46.05
N ASP A 326 18.67 16.83 47.02
CA ASP A 326 19.54 18.03 47.16
C ASP A 326 20.79 17.88 46.27
N LEU A 327 20.87 18.72 45.24
CA LEU A 327 22.00 18.73 44.30
C LEU A 327 23.32 19.18 44.94
N LYS A 328 23.31 19.73 46.18
CA LYS A 328 24.54 20.06 46.93
C LYS A 328 25.09 18.85 47.66
N VAL A 329 24.25 17.88 47.99
CA VAL A 329 24.55 16.69 48.76
C VAL A 329 24.66 15.46 47.86
N ASN A 330 23.68 15.22 47.01
CA ASN A 330 23.67 14.10 46.07
C ASN A 330 24.42 14.46 44.79
N GLU A 331 25.73 14.24 44.78
CA GLU A 331 26.61 14.52 43.64
C GLU A 331 26.32 13.63 42.45
N SER A 332 25.82 12.38 42.66
CA SER A 332 25.38 11.47 41.62
C SER A 332 24.17 12.03 40.86
N LEU A 333 23.18 12.56 41.56
CA LEU A 333 22.02 13.20 40.96
C LEU A 333 22.43 14.46 40.17
N LYS A 334 23.26 15.29 40.73
CA LYS A 334 23.80 16.49 40.07
C LYS A 334 24.51 16.15 38.77
N THR A 335 25.35 15.12 38.78
CA THR A 335 26.07 14.63 37.60
C THR A 335 25.12 14.08 36.56
N ALA A 336 24.14 13.27 36.95
CA ALA A 336 23.11 12.72 36.06
C ALA A 336 22.30 13.83 35.38
N ILE A 337 21.83 14.84 36.14
CA ILE A 337 21.08 15.98 35.60
C ILE A 337 21.94 16.79 34.62
N LYS A 338 23.20 17.05 34.97
CA LYS A 338 24.14 17.77 34.07
C LYS A 338 24.37 16.99 32.78
N SER A 339 24.50 15.67 32.86
CA SER A 339 24.62 14.80 31.68
C SER A 339 23.38 14.82 30.82
N ALA A 340 22.20 14.76 31.40
CA ALA A 340 20.93 14.86 30.69
C ALA A 340 20.77 16.20 29.97
N LYS A 341 21.06 17.32 30.64
CA LYS A 341 21.03 18.66 30.03
C LYS A 341 22.04 18.79 28.87
N LYS A 342 23.24 18.21 29.01
CA LYS A 342 24.24 18.16 27.92
C LYS A 342 23.75 17.34 26.72
N ALA A 343 22.94 16.32 26.95
CA ALA A 343 22.29 15.53 25.92
C ALA A 343 21.03 16.18 25.37
N LEU A 344 20.76 17.47 25.65
CA LEU A 344 19.63 18.27 25.19
C LEU A 344 18.25 17.75 25.66
N ILE A 345 18.19 16.99 26.75
CA ILE A 345 16.91 16.56 27.33
C ILE A 345 16.23 17.77 27.97
N PRO A 346 14.98 18.08 27.59
CA PRO A 346 14.23 19.21 28.13
C PRO A 346 14.05 19.12 29.65
N GLU A 347 14.16 20.25 30.33
CA GLU A 347 14.06 20.34 31.78
C GLU A 347 12.72 19.82 32.32
N THR A 348 11.65 19.93 31.54
CA THR A 348 10.32 19.40 31.86
C THR A 348 10.33 17.89 32.10
N TYR A 349 11.08 17.14 31.30
CA TYR A 349 11.24 15.69 31.49
C TYR A 349 12.06 15.36 32.73
N ILE A 350 13.16 16.09 32.96
CA ILE A 350 13.98 15.92 34.16
C ILE A 350 13.13 16.16 35.42
N ASN A 351 12.36 17.24 35.45
CA ASN A 351 11.48 17.56 36.58
C ASN A 351 10.38 16.50 36.78
N ARG A 352 9.83 15.95 35.68
CA ARG A 352 8.85 14.87 35.77
C ARG A 352 9.45 13.63 36.43
N ILE A 353 10.68 13.26 36.11
CA ILE A 353 11.38 12.12 36.74
C ILE A 353 11.57 12.36 38.23
N LEU A 354 11.99 13.58 38.62
CA LEU A 354 12.11 13.93 40.02
C LEU A 354 10.78 13.83 40.77
N GLN A 355 9.66 14.22 40.15
CA GLN A 355 8.32 14.09 40.72
C GLN A 355 7.90 12.62 40.87
N TYR A 356 8.11 11.78 39.87
CA TYR A 356 7.79 10.36 39.92
C TYR A 356 8.59 9.64 41.03
N ALA A 357 9.88 9.96 41.16
CA ALA A 357 10.67 9.43 42.25
C ALA A 357 10.11 9.83 43.63
N ARG A 358 9.69 11.10 43.83
CA ARG A 358 9.05 11.58 45.04
C ARG A 358 7.70 10.93 45.33
N GLN A 359 6.96 10.52 44.30
CA GLN A 359 5.70 9.79 44.41
C GLN A 359 5.89 8.30 44.71
N GLY A 360 7.13 7.84 44.83
CA GLY A 360 7.44 6.45 45.22
C GLY A 360 7.42 5.45 44.07
N TYR A 361 7.40 5.89 42.79
CA TYR A 361 7.52 4.97 41.67
C TYR A 361 8.81 4.16 41.77
N SER A 362 8.74 2.86 41.45
CA SER A 362 9.89 1.94 41.55
C SER A 362 10.64 1.82 40.24
N SER A 363 9.98 2.02 39.12
CA SER A 363 10.53 2.00 37.76
C SER A 363 9.68 2.87 36.84
N ILE A 364 10.28 3.32 35.73
CA ILE A 364 9.60 4.08 34.70
C ILE A 364 9.96 3.44 33.36
N GLU A 365 8.95 3.12 32.56
CA GLU A 365 9.14 2.69 31.18
C GLU A 365 9.15 3.91 30.27
N PHE A 366 10.14 3.97 29.40
CA PHE A 366 10.25 5.01 28.37
C PHE A 366 10.00 4.40 27.03
N PRO A 367 9.12 4.97 26.18
CA PRO A 367 8.96 4.54 24.81
C PRO A 367 10.27 4.69 24.04
N THR A 368 10.75 3.63 23.45
CA THR A 368 11.90 3.64 22.54
C THR A 368 11.47 3.22 21.15
N TYR A 369 12.14 3.80 20.15
CA TYR A 369 11.94 3.43 18.75
C TYR A 369 13.02 2.45 18.31
N ASP A 370 12.73 1.66 17.28
CA ASP A 370 13.66 0.77 16.60
C ASP A 370 13.71 1.06 15.10
N THR A 371 14.53 0.30 14.38
CA THR A 371 14.75 0.45 12.93
C THR A 371 13.98 -0.58 12.11
N ASP A 372 13.09 -1.36 12.72
CA ASP A 372 12.25 -2.29 11.97
C ASP A 372 11.30 -1.52 11.05
N TRP A 373 11.15 -1.99 9.83
CA TRP A 373 10.42 -1.30 8.76
C TRP A 373 8.94 -1.04 9.05
N ASP A 374 8.35 -1.74 10.01
CA ASP A 374 6.96 -1.60 10.48
C ASP A 374 6.86 -0.93 11.86
N SER A 375 7.99 -0.43 12.39
CA SER A 375 8.05 0.24 13.69
C SER A 375 7.32 1.59 13.70
N GLU A 376 6.99 2.06 14.89
CA GLU A 376 6.37 3.37 15.09
C GLU A 376 7.22 4.53 14.54
N ALA A 377 8.56 4.39 14.51
CA ALA A 377 9.44 5.41 13.94
C ALA A 377 9.11 5.66 12.46
N TYR A 378 8.92 4.60 11.66
CA TYR A 378 8.53 4.71 10.26
C TYR A 378 7.12 5.25 10.05
N MET A 379 6.22 5.08 11.02
CA MET A 379 4.88 5.69 10.96
C MET A 379 4.91 7.21 11.13
N THR A 380 5.99 7.79 11.67
CA THR A 380 6.13 9.24 11.87
C THR A 380 6.64 9.97 10.63
N VAL A 381 7.34 9.29 9.73
CA VAL A 381 7.97 9.87 8.53
C VAL A 381 7.12 9.67 7.28
N SER A 382 7.39 10.44 6.22
CA SER A 382 6.67 10.39 4.94
C SER A 382 7.48 9.64 3.86
N GLY A 383 6.87 9.45 2.67
CA GLY A 383 7.56 8.80 1.55
C GLY A 383 7.67 7.29 1.62
N GLN A 384 6.98 6.64 2.57
CA GLN A 384 7.06 5.19 2.80
C GLN A 384 6.10 4.36 1.92
N ASN A 385 5.15 5.02 1.26
CA ASN A 385 4.07 4.35 0.52
C ASN A 385 4.14 4.60 -0.99
N SER A 386 5.17 5.29 -1.47
CA SER A 386 5.39 5.56 -2.89
C SER A 386 6.76 5.09 -3.35
N ASN A 387 6.84 4.64 -4.60
CA ASN A 387 8.08 4.46 -5.34
C ASN A 387 8.31 5.73 -6.16
N ASN A 388 9.47 6.35 -6.02
CA ASN A 388 9.77 7.61 -6.68
C ASN A 388 10.68 7.38 -7.88
N SER A 389 10.46 8.10 -8.97
CA SER A 389 11.33 8.09 -10.16
C SER A 389 11.56 9.49 -10.68
N VAL A 390 12.78 9.77 -11.10
CA VAL A 390 13.13 10.97 -11.85
C VAL A 390 13.11 10.64 -13.34
N ARG A 391 12.32 11.40 -14.09
CA ARG A 391 12.32 11.28 -15.55
C ARG A 391 13.39 12.19 -16.14
N VAL A 392 14.38 11.58 -16.79
CA VAL A 392 15.50 12.27 -17.41
C VAL A 392 15.33 12.36 -18.92
N THR A 393 15.94 13.38 -19.53
CA THR A 393 15.96 13.55 -20.98
C THR A 393 17.36 13.29 -21.52
N ASP A 394 17.47 13.00 -22.82
CA ASP A 394 18.76 12.89 -23.49
C ASP A 394 19.60 14.18 -23.33
N ALA A 395 18.95 15.35 -23.35
CA ALA A 395 19.61 16.63 -23.12
C ALA A 395 20.25 16.72 -21.74
N PHE A 396 19.55 16.24 -20.69
CA PHE A 396 20.10 16.16 -19.34
C PHE A 396 21.32 15.23 -19.28
N LEU A 397 21.21 14.03 -19.83
CA LEU A 397 22.31 13.06 -19.86
C LEU A 397 23.53 13.59 -20.60
N GLN A 398 23.34 14.35 -21.70
CA GLN A 398 24.44 15.03 -22.40
C GLN A 398 25.04 16.15 -21.53
N ALA A 399 24.19 16.90 -20.80
CA ALA A 399 24.67 17.93 -19.88
C ALA A 399 25.51 17.32 -18.74
N VAL A 400 25.10 16.17 -18.19
CA VAL A 400 25.88 15.41 -17.20
C VAL A 400 27.26 15.03 -17.77
N LYS A 401 27.26 14.42 -18.97
CA LYS A 401 28.51 13.99 -19.65
C LYS A 401 29.47 15.14 -19.90
N ASN A 402 28.94 16.32 -20.26
CA ASN A 402 29.70 17.51 -20.58
C ASN A 402 29.99 18.38 -19.34
N ASN A 403 29.54 18.00 -18.16
CA ASN A 403 29.59 18.81 -16.93
C ASN A 403 29.03 20.23 -17.12
N SER A 404 27.94 20.34 -17.88
CA SER A 404 27.27 21.59 -18.20
C SER A 404 26.28 22.01 -17.12
N ASP A 405 25.84 23.26 -17.21
CA ASP A 405 24.75 23.78 -16.40
C ASP A 405 23.42 23.14 -16.81
N TRP A 406 22.51 23.04 -15.86
CA TRP A 406 21.17 22.54 -16.02
C TRP A 406 20.18 23.51 -15.39
N GLU A 407 19.14 23.90 -16.13
CA GLU A 407 18.14 24.85 -15.69
C GLU A 407 16.94 24.13 -15.10
N LEU A 408 16.54 24.53 -13.90
CA LEU A 408 15.27 24.15 -13.29
C LEU A 408 14.23 25.21 -13.66
N LEU A 409 13.08 24.76 -14.20
CA LEU A 409 12.11 25.64 -14.86
C LEU A 409 10.81 25.73 -14.05
N ARG A 410 10.38 26.97 -13.78
CA ARG A 410 9.07 27.22 -13.16
C ARG A 410 7.94 26.70 -14.04
N ARG A 411 6.93 26.17 -13.42
CA ARG A 411 5.78 25.57 -14.12
C ARG A 411 4.72 26.60 -14.51
N THR A 412 4.68 27.74 -13.85
CA THR A 412 3.72 28.81 -14.10
C THR A 412 4.04 29.62 -15.36
N ASP A 413 5.31 29.89 -15.65
CA ASP A 413 5.73 30.78 -16.75
C ASP A 413 6.89 30.24 -17.61
N GLY A 414 7.41 29.03 -17.29
CA GLY A 414 8.50 28.39 -18.03
C GLY A 414 9.87 29.06 -17.86
N LYS A 415 10.00 30.06 -17.00
CA LYS A 415 11.27 30.75 -16.78
C LYS A 415 12.18 29.94 -15.86
N VAL A 416 13.47 30.21 -15.99
CA VAL A 416 14.50 29.62 -15.12
C VAL A 416 14.25 30.07 -13.68
N ASP A 417 14.12 29.10 -12.79
CA ASP A 417 14.05 29.30 -11.36
C ASP A 417 15.46 29.23 -10.73
N LYS A 418 16.20 28.17 -11.08
CA LYS A 418 17.53 27.92 -10.55
C LYS A 418 18.40 27.27 -11.63
N VAL A 419 19.69 27.55 -11.60
CA VAL A 419 20.70 26.87 -12.44
C VAL A 419 21.63 26.08 -11.55
N ILE A 420 21.83 24.79 -11.88
CA ILE A 420 22.72 23.89 -11.15
C ILE A 420 23.63 23.14 -12.13
N LYS A 421 24.69 22.48 -11.66
CA LYS A 421 25.46 21.57 -12.51
C LYS A 421 24.67 20.26 -12.72
N ALA A 422 24.51 19.82 -13.96
CA ALA A 422 23.85 18.55 -14.27
C ALA A 422 24.53 17.37 -13.57
N ALA A 423 25.87 17.34 -13.55
CA ALA A 423 26.64 16.30 -12.85
C ALA A 423 26.34 16.29 -11.34
N TYR A 424 26.20 17.45 -10.71
CA TYR A 424 25.84 17.53 -9.29
C TYR A 424 24.46 16.89 -9.01
N LEU A 425 23.44 17.19 -9.82
CA LEU A 425 22.12 16.57 -9.64
C LEU A 425 22.17 15.06 -9.89
N TRP A 426 22.95 14.63 -10.90
CA TRP A 426 23.16 13.21 -11.20
C TRP A 426 23.80 12.47 -10.01
N ASP A 427 24.81 13.06 -9.38
CA ASP A 427 25.45 12.50 -8.19
C ASP A 427 24.50 12.41 -6.99
N GLN A 428 23.63 13.41 -6.81
CA GLN A 428 22.57 13.35 -5.79
C GLN A 428 21.59 12.19 -6.05
N ILE A 429 21.13 12.00 -7.30
CA ILE A 429 20.27 10.90 -7.67
C ILE A 429 20.95 9.56 -7.37
N GLY A 430 22.22 9.40 -7.77
CA GLY A 430 23.00 8.20 -7.52
C GLY A 430 23.19 7.93 -6.02
N HIS A 431 23.49 8.97 -5.23
CA HIS A 431 23.64 8.86 -3.79
C HIS A 431 22.32 8.45 -3.10
N ALA A 432 21.21 9.08 -3.45
CA ALA A 432 19.91 8.75 -2.89
C ALA A 432 19.48 7.32 -3.24
N ALA A 433 19.66 6.91 -4.49
CA ALA A 433 19.37 5.55 -4.95
C ALA A 433 20.22 4.49 -4.21
N TRP A 434 21.51 4.80 -3.95
CA TRP A 434 22.38 3.93 -3.15
C TRP A 434 21.92 3.86 -1.68
N ALA A 435 21.57 5.00 -1.09
CA ALA A 435 21.22 5.09 0.33
C ALA A 435 19.84 4.48 0.67
N CYS A 436 18.85 4.67 -0.20
CA CYS A 436 17.44 4.34 0.08
C CYS A 436 16.77 3.48 -0.99
N ALA A 437 17.51 3.01 -2.02
CA ALA A 437 16.97 2.34 -3.21
C ALA A 437 15.95 3.19 -4.01
N ASP A 438 15.95 4.51 -3.81
CA ASP A 438 15.03 5.49 -4.41
C ASP A 438 15.77 6.83 -4.59
N PRO A 439 15.53 7.61 -5.68
CA PRO A 439 14.60 7.36 -6.77
C PRO A 439 15.15 6.39 -7.83
N GLY A 440 14.21 5.80 -8.59
CA GLY A 440 14.52 5.18 -9.88
C GLY A 440 14.70 6.24 -10.98
N ILE A 441 15.11 5.81 -12.17
CA ILE A 441 15.28 6.65 -13.36
C ILE A 441 14.38 6.13 -14.49
N GLN A 442 13.75 7.06 -15.20
CA GLN A 442 12.99 6.80 -16.42
C GLN A 442 13.52 7.64 -17.57
#